data_e6e80efe17f64242d7febd6ef78827b5
#
_entry.id   e6e80efe17f64242d7febd6ef78827b5
#
_cell.length_a   1.000
_cell.length_b   1.000
_cell.length_c   1.000
_cell.angle_alpha   90.00
_cell.angle_beta   90.00
_cell.angle_gamma   90.00
#
_symmetry.space_group_name_H-M   'P 1'
#
loop_
_entity.id
_entity.type
_entity.pdbx_description
1 polymer ?
#
loop_
_entity_poly.entity_id
_entity_poly.type
_entity_poly.pdbx_seq_one_letter_code
_entity_poly.pdbx_strand_id
1 'polypeptide(L)'
;MNREAVIVRTGIIGIVVNVLLAAFKAAVGLTANSIAVILDAVNNLTDAISLIVTIGGTKLSARKPDKAHPLGFGRVEYLTALIVAGLVLYAGITSAVESVKKIINPATPDYSAVSLLIIAVAIAVKIFLGRYVKAKGESVNSGALKASGADAMFDAVLSASVLASALFFIATGISLEAYVGAVISLVIIKAGIGMIVDTLNDILGKRENSEVTDQITKILCEEPKVHGAYDLVVYNFGPSKNLASVHLELPDTMTVKEVDALTRRVESRVMKETGVLLAGVGVYSYNTHDDKAKRIRDDIRKRLAAHPWVVQSH
;
A
#
# COMPACT_ATOMS: atom_id res chain seq x y z
N MET A 1 13.96 -7.32 -12.51
CA MET A 1 14.60 -6.16 -11.85
C MET A 1 14.26 -6.28 -10.36
N ASN A 2 15.24 -6.11 -9.46
CA ASN A 2 14.98 -6.22 -8.01
C ASN A 2 13.94 -5.16 -7.59
N ARG A 3 12.94 -5.54 -6.76
CA ARG A 3 11.86 -4.68 -6.26
C ARG A 3 12.40 -3.36 -5.67
N GLU A 4 13.42 -3.45 -4.83
CA GLU A 4 14.10 -2.29 -4.23
C GLU A 4 14.65 -1.33 -5.31
N ALA A 5 15.32 -1.86 -6.34
CA ALA A 5 15.87 -1.04 -7.42
C ALA A 5 14.79 -0.29 -8.21
N VAL A 6 13.60 -0.89 -8.39
CA VAL A 6 12.46 -0.21 -9.03
C VAL A 6 12.00 0.95 -8.17
N ILE A 7 11.81 0.74 -6.86
CA ILE A 7 11.33 1.77 -5.93
C ILE A 7 12.32 2.93 -5.87
N VAL A 8 13.61 2.63 -5.68
CA VAL A 8 14.67 3.65 -5.59
C VAL A 8 14.76 4.45 -6.89
N ARG A 9 14.80 3.79 -8.06
CA ARG A 9 14.85 4.47 -9.36
C ARG A 9 13.63 5.36 -9.59
N THR A 10 12.45 4.86 -9.29
CA THR A 10 11.20 5.63 -9.45
C THR A 10 11.18 6.83 -8.51
N GLY A 11 11.60 6.65 -7.25
CA GLY A 11 11.71 7.72 -6.28
C GLY A 11 12.72 8.79 -6.70
N ILE A 12 13.90 8.39 -7.21
CA ILE A 12 14.90 9.35 -7.71
C ILE A 12 14.35 10.17 -8.88
N ILE A 13 13.66 9.53 -9.84
CA ILE A 13 13.01 10.25 -10.96
C ILE A 13 12.00 11.26 -10.41
N GLY A 14 11.15 10.84 -9.46
CA GLY A 14 10.18 11.74 -8.84
C GLY A 14 10.83 12.91 -8.09
N ILE A 15 11.91 12.67 -7.33
CA ILE A 15 12.66 13.72 -6.64
C ILE A 15 13.20 14.72 -7.65
N VAL A 16 13.87 14.26 -8.69
CA VAL A 16 14.46 15.14 -9.73
C VAL A 16 13.37 16.00 -10.38
N VAL A 17 12.25 15.40 -10.76
CA VAL A 17 11.14 16.14 -11.38
C VAL A 17 10.54 17.17 -10.42
N ASN A 18 10.30 16.81 -9.16
CA ASN A 18 9.74 17.76 -8.19
C ASN A 18 10.73 18.89 -7.84
N VAL A 19 12.03 18.59 -7.73
CA VAL A 19 13.06 19.63 -7.52
C VAL A 19 13.18 20.57 -8.72
N LEU A 20 13.11 20.04 -9.95
CA LEU A 20 13.09 20.88 -11.15
C LEU A 20 11.85 21.78 -11.23
N LEU A 21 10.67 21.22 -10.89
CA LEU A 21 9.43 22.02 -10.79
C LEU A 21 9.54 23.09 -9.71
N ALA A 22 10.07 22.75 -8.55
CA ALA A 22 10.28 23.69 -7.45
C ALA A 22 11.21 24.83 -7.86
N ALA A 23 12.36 24.50 -8.47
CA ALA A 23 13.33 25.49 -8.96
C ALA A 23 12.74 26.41 -10.03
N PHE A 24 12.01 25.84 -10.99
CA PHE A 24 11.32 26.58 -12.03
C PHE A 24 10.28 27.55 -11.46
N LYS A 25 9.39 27.05 -10.59
CA LYS A 25 8.36 27.86 -9.93
C LYS A 25 8.97 28.94 -9.04
N ALA A 26 10.01 28.61 -8.27
CA ALA A 26 10.70 29.59 -7.43
C ALA A 26 11.34 30.72 -8.27
N ALA A 27 12.03 30.40 -9.37
CA ALA A 27 12.60 31.39 -10.26
C ALA A 27 11.52 32.33 -10.85
N VAL A 28 10.42 31.77 -11.34
CA VAL A 28 9.32 32.59 -11.89
C VAL A 28 8.60 33.35 -10.76
N GLY A 29 8.36 32.76 -9.60
CA GLY A 29 7.72 33.40 -8.46
C GLY A 29 8.51 34.63 -7.98
N LEU A 30 9.84 34.52 -7.94
CA LEU A 30 10.73 35.63 -7.60
C LEU A 30 10.70 36.74 -8.63
N THR A 31 10.76 36.41 -9.95
CA THR A 31 10.74 37.40 -11.02
C THR A 31 9.38 38.08 -11.18
N ALA A 32 8.29 37.34 -10.94
CA ALA A 32 6.91 37.85 -10.98
C ALA A 32 6.46 38.47 -9.66
N ASN A 33 7.31 38.45 -8.62
CA ASN A 33 6.99 38.87 -7.25
C ASN A 33 5.68 38.24 -6.72
N SER A 34 5.47 36.95 -7.04
CA SER A 34 4.27 36.19 -6.70
C SER A 34 4.54 35.21 -5.55
N ILE A 35 4.05 35.57 -4.36
CA ILE A 35 4.13 34.72 -3.18
C ILE A 35 3.41 33.39 -3.39
N ALA A 36 2.29 33.37 -4.12
CA ALA A 36 1.53 32.15 -4.39
C ALA A 36 2.35 31.13 -5.18
N VAL A 37 3.10 31.56 -6.21
CA VAL A 37 3.97 30.70 -7.01
C VAL A 37 5.16 30.18 -6.19
N ILE A 38 5.70 31.00 -5.27
CA ILE A 38 6.77 30.59 -4.35
C ILE A 38 6.27 29.52 -3.38
N LEU A 39 5.07 29.68 -2.81
CA LEU A 39 4.49 28.68 -1.91
C LEU A 39 4.22 27.36 -2.66
N ASP A 40 3.79 27.41 -3.91
CA ASP A 40 3.61 26.23 -4.75
C ASP A 40 4.97 25.54 -5.07
N ALA A 41 6.07 26.30 -5.18
CA ALA A 41 7.41 25.73 -5.27
C ALA A 41 7.81 24.97 -3.99
N VAL A 42 7.47 25.51 -2.80
CA VAL A 42 7.70 24.85 -1.51
C VAL A 42 6.92 23.54 -1.42
N ASN A 43 5.68 23.50 -1.93
CA ASN A 43 4.88 22.27 -1.98
C ASN A 43 5.58 21.17 -2.79
N ASN A 44 6.10 21.48 -3.99
CA ASN A 44 6.86 20.51 -4.76
C ASN A 44 8.14 20.02 -4.05
N LEU A 45 8.74 20.85 -3.19
CA LEU A 45 9.88 20.41 -2.38
C LEU A 45 9.43 19.41 -1.30
N THR A 46 8.25 19.61 -0.72
CA THR A 46 7.65 18.66 0.25
C THR A 46 7.39 17.29 -0.40
N ASP A 47 6.93 17.27 -1.66
CA ASP A 47 6.76 16.02 -2.42
C ASP A 47 8.08 15.30 -2.65
N ALA A 48 9.15 16.05 -2.94
CA ALA A 48 10.49 15.47 -3.05
C ALA A 48 10.95 14.84 -1.72
N ILE A 49 10.66 15.48 -0.57
CA ILE A 49 10.95 14.94 0.76
C ILE A 49 10.15 13.66 1.02
N SER A 50 8.87 13.60 0.64
CA SER A 50 8.04 12.40 0.73
C SER A 50 8.68 11.20 0.00
N LEU A 51 9.23 11.43 -1.19
CA LEU A 51 9.94 10.40 -1.96
C LEU A 51 11.29 10.02 -1.34
N ILE A 52 12.00 10.95 -0.70
CA ILE A 52 13.23 10.65 0.08
C ILE A 52 12.89 9.72 1.24
N VAL A 53 11.81 9.99 1.98
CA VAL A 53 11.31 9.14 3.06
C VAL A 53 10.98 7.75 2.50
N THR A 54 10.31 7.66 1.35
CA THR A 54 9.99 6.40 0.67
C THR A 54 11.25 5.58 0.33
N ILE A 55 12.28 6.21 -0.22
CA ILE A 55 13.56 5.54 -0.54
C ILE A 55 14.25 5.07 0.74
N GLY A 56 14.31 5.94 1.77
CA GLY A 56 14.92 5.62 3.06
C GLY A 56 14.24 4.42 3.72
N GLY A 57 12.92 4.41 3.77
CA GLY A 57 12.12 3.31 4.32
C GLY A 57 12.31 2.01 3.55
N THR A 58 12.34 2.06 2.21
CA THR A 58 12.60 0.88 1.37
C THR A 58 13.99 0.30 1.61
N LYS A 59 15.03 1.13 1.69
CA LYS A 59 16.39 0.67 2.00
C LYS A 59 16.49 0.06 3.38
N LEU A 60 15.82 0.67 4.36
CA LEU A 60 15.81 0.15 5.73
C LEU A 60 15.03 -1.17 5.82
N SER A 61 13.91 -1.30 5.11
CA SER A 61 13.12 -2.53 5.07
C SER A 61 13.87 -3.71 4.44
N ALA A 62 14.77 -3.42 3.49
CA ALA A 62 15.62 -4.43 2.82
C ALA A 62 16.83 -4.87 3.66
N ARG A 63 17.07 -4.28 4.84
CA ARG A 63 18.18 -4.65 5.73
C ARG A 63 18.01 -6.09 6.20
N LYS A 64 19.14 -6.82 6.26
CA LYS A 64 19.18 -8.20 6.72
C LYS A 64 18.72 -8.31 8.18
N PRO A 65 18.07 -9.43 8.55
CA PRO A 65 17.75 -9.74 9.94
C PRO A 65 18.95 -9.62 10.87
N ASP A 66 18.74 -9.16 12.09
CA ASP A 66 19.72 -9.11 13.16
C ASP A 66 19.18 -9.80 14.43
N LYS A 67 19.98 -9.83 15.51
CA LYS A 67 19.57 -10.48 16.77
C LYS A 67 18.34 -9.82 17.42
N ALA A 68 18.16 -8.52 17.24
CA ALA A 68 17.02 -7.78 17.77
C ALA A 68 15.78 -7.92 16.87
N HIS A 69 15.98 -8.11 15.57
CA HIS A 69 14.93 -8.24 14.56
C HIS A 69 15.13 -9.52 13.72
N PRO A 70 14.86 -10.69 14.28
CA PRO A 70 15.14 -11.98 13.62
C PRO A 70 14.30 -12.19 12.34
N LEU A 71 13.14 -11.54 12.25
CA LEU A 71 12.31 -11.57 11.04
C LEU A 71 12.64 -10.46 10.04
N GLY A 72 13.64 -9.59 10.36
CA GLY A 72 14.08 -8.48 9.53
C GLY A 72 13.21 -7.22 9.71
N PHE A 73 13.39 -6.26 8.82
CA PHE A 73 12.83 -4.90 8.91
C PHE A 73 11.68 -4.65 7.92
N GLY A 74 11.09 -5.68 7.32
CA GLY A 74 10.08 -5.54 6.26
C GLY A 74 8.90 -4.63 6.62
N ARG A 75 8.47 -4.63 7.90
CA ARG A 75 7.36 -3.77 8.38
C ARG A 75 7.69 -2.28 8.38
N VAL A 76 8.96 -1.88 8.30
CA VAL A 76 9.34 -0.46 8.19
C VAL A 76 8.74 0.18 6.94
N GLU A 77 8.51 -0.59 5.88
CA GLU A 77 7.87 -0.07 4.68
C GLU A 77 6.42 0.37 4.93
N TYR A 78 5.69 -0.33 5.80
CA TYR A 78 4.35 0.10 6.22
C TYR A 78 4.37 1.38 7.03
N LEU A 79 5.35 1.54 7.94
CA LEU A 79 5.53 2.80 8.67
C LEU A 79 5.84 3.96 7.72
N THR A 80 6.64 3.71 6.71
CA THR A 80 6.93 4.69 5.66
C THR A 80 5.67 5.06 4.88
N ALA A 81 4.88 4.06 4.47
CA ALA A 81 3.61 4.29 3.77
C ALA A 81 2.63 5.08 4.64
N LEU A 82 2.59 4.82 5.96
CA LEU A 82 1.76 5.55 6.91
C LEU A 82 2.17 7.04 7.00
N ILE A 83 3.48 7.31 7.03
CA ILE A 83 4.00 8.69 7.03
C ILE A 83 3.58 9.42 5.75
N VAL A 84 3.75 8.79 4.58
CA VAL A 84 3.38 9.41 3.29
C VAL A 84 1.87 9.61 3.20
N ALA A 85 1.05 8.64 3.63
CA ALA A 85 -0.40 8.78 3.70
C ALA A 85 -0.83 9.91 4.64
N GLY A 86 -0.12 10.09 5.76
CA GLY A 86 -0.30 11.22 6.69
C GLY A 86 -0.01 12.58 6.03
N LEU A 87 1.01 12.67 5.18
CA LEU A 87 1.31 13.89 4.41
C LEU A 87 0.19 14.20 3.41
N VAL A 88 -0.35 13.19 2.71
CA VAL A 88 -1.50 13.37 1.81
C VAL A 88 -2.73 13.87 2.57
N LEU A 89 -3.02 13.28 3.73
CA LEU A 89 -4.13 13.74 4.58
C LEU A 89 -3.92 15.18 5.05
N TYR A 90 -2.71 15.52 5.47
CA TYR A 90 -2.35 16.88 5.87
C TYR A 90 -2.54 17.88 4.72
N ALA A 91 -2.10 17.54 3.50
CA ALA A 91 -2.31 18.35 2.31
C ALA A 91 -3.81 18.57 2.01
N GLY A 92 -4.63 17.52 2.14
CA GLY A 92 -6.08 17.63 2.00
C GLY A 92 -6.72 18.56 3.03
N ILE A 93 -6.31 18.46 4.30
CA ILE A 93 -6.84 19.31 5.37
C ILE A 93 -6.41 20.76 5.16
N THR A 94 -5.17 21.04 4.83
CA THR A 94 -4.69 22.41 4.56
C THR A 94 -5.39 23.04 3.38
N SER A 95 -5.59 22.29 2.27
CA SER A 95 -6.36 22.74 1.11
C SER A 95 -7.83 23.05 1.47
N ALA A 96 -8.45 22.22 2.34
CA ALA A 96 -9.81 22.48 2.83
C ALA A 96 -9.89 23.80 3.62
N VAL A 97 -8.95 23.97 4.56
CA VAL A 97 -8.88 25.20 5.41
C VAL A 97 -8.66 26.44 4.53
N GLU A 98 -7.76 26.37 3.56
CA GLU A 98 -7.51 27.50 2.64
C GLU A 98 -8.74 27.82 1.77
N SER A 99 -9.40 26.79 1.25
CA SER A 99 -10.63 26.95 0.47
C SER A 99 -11.73 27.61 1.30
N VAL A 100 -11.94 27.18 2.55
CA VAL A 100 -12.91 27.78 3.47
C VAL A 100 -12.55 29.24 3.78
N LYS A 101 -11.28 29.55 4.03
CA LYS A 101 -10.82 30.92 4.23
C LYS A 101 -11.11 31.82 3.03
N LYS A 102 -10.87 31.33 1.79
CA LYS A 102 -11.17 32.04 0.56
C LYS A 102 -12.67 32.24 0.31
N ILE A 103 -13.53 31.30 0.79
CA ILE A 103 -14.99 31.44 0.74
C ILE A 103 -15.46 32.55 1.70
N ILE A 104 -14.91 32.57 2.93
CA ILE A 104 -15.30 33.56 3.95
C ILE A 104 -14.76 34.96 3.64
N ASN A 105 -13.52 35.03 3.14
CA ASN A 105 -12.84 36.27 2.78
C ASN A 105 -12.46 36.23 1.29
N PRO A 106 -13.39 36.50 0.39
CA PRO A 106 -13.13 36.46 -1.06
C PRO A 106 -12.09 37.52 -1.43
N ALA A 107 -10.97 37.09 -2.01
CA ALA A 107 -10.00 37.98 -2.63
C ALA A 107 -10.20 37.94 -4.14
N THR A 108 -10.07 39.09 -4.82
CA THR A 108 -10.04 39.12 -6.28
C THR A 108 -8.78 38.44 -6.79
N PRO A 109 -8.88 37.32 -7.51
CA PRO A 109 -7.69 36.64 -8.02
C PRO A 109 -7.01 37.48 -9.09
N ASP A 110 -5.68 37.56 -9.03
CA ASP A 110 -4.88 38.16 -10.10
C ASP A 110 -4.21 37.05 -10.92
N TYR A 111 -4.78 36.76 -12.07
CA TYR A 111 -4.29 35.75 -13.00
C TYR A 111 -3.47 36.38 -14.12
N SER A 112 -2.15 36.36 -14.00
CA SER A 112 -1.29 36.75 -15.12
C SER A 112 -1.20 35.60 -16.14
N ALA A 113 -1.02 35.90 -17.42
CA ALA A 113 -0.84 34.91 -18.48
C ALA A 113 0.36 33.99 -18.20
N VAL A 114 1.39 34.52 -17.57
CA VAL A 114 2.59 33.76 -17.16
C VAL A 114 2.25 32.74 -16.07
N SER A 115 1.47 33.16 -15.06
CA SER A 115 1.03 32.25 -13.99
C SER A 115 0.17 31.10 -14.54
N LEU A 116 -0.76 31.39 -15.47
CA LEU A 116 -1.59 30.35 -16.08
C LEU A 116 -0.78 29.36 -16.92
N LEU A 117 0.23 29.83 -17.67
CA LEU A 117 1.12 28.95 -18.42
C LEU A 117 1.93 28.03 -17.49
N ILE A 118 2.44 28.55 -16.37
CA ILE A 118 3.18 27.77 -15.37
C ILE A 118 2.29 26.67 -14.78
N ILE A 119 1.05 27.02 -14.41
CA ILE A 119 0.07 26.07 -13.89
C ILE A 119 -0.20 24.98 -14.93
N ALA A 120 -0.43 25.33 -16.20
CA ALA A 120 -0.68 24.36 -17.26
C ALA A 120 0.49 23.38 -17.47
N VAL A 121 1.72 23.88 -17.49
CA VAL A 121 2.92 23.02 -17.59
C VAL A 121 3.05 22.12 -16.35
N ALA A 122 2.85 22.67 -15.17
CA ALA A 122 2.92 21.90 -13.91
C ALA A 122 1.89 20.78 -13.87
N ILE A 123 0.64 21.03 -14.33
CA ILE A 123 -0.42 20.02 -14.45
C ILE A 123 0.05 18.86 -15.33
N ALA A 124 0.55 19.14 -16.52
CA ALA A 124 0.99 18.10 -17.45
C ALA A 124 2.10 17.24 -16.85
N VAL A 125 3.12 17.86 -16.23
CA VAL A 125 4.23 17.17 -15.58
C VAL A 125 3.74 16.33 -14.39
N LYS A 126 2.87 16.87 -13.54
CA LYS A 126 2.30 16.17 -12.36
C LYS A 126 1.41 14.99 -12.76
N ILE A 127 0.60 15.10 -13.80
CA ILE A 127 -0.21 13.98 -14.32
C ILE A 127 0.72 12.85 -14.79
N PHE A 128 1.73 13.17 -15.57
CA PHE A 128 2.66 12.15 -16.07
C PHE A 128 3.43 11.50 -14.92
N LEU A 129 3.98 12.30 -14.02
CA LEU A 129 4.73 11.82 -12.86
C LEU A 129 3.84 10.97 -11.94
N GLY A 130 2.65 11.47 -11.58
CA GLY A 130 1.73 10.78 -10.68
C GLY A 130 1.30 9.41 -11.23
N ARG A 131 0.94 9.34 -12.51
CA ARG A 131 0.63 8.07 -13.18
C ARG A 131 1.81 7.12 -13.21
N TYR A 132 2.99 7.62 -13.52
CA TYR A 132 4.21 6.81 -13.56
C TYR A 132 4.57 6.23 -12.20
N VAL A 133 4.61 7.08 -11.15
CA VAL A 133 4.95 6.67 -9.78
C VAL A 133 3.92 5.71 -9.23
N LYS A 134 2.61 5.99 -9.43
CA LYS A 134 1.52 5.12 -8.99
C LYS A 134 1.58 3.75 -9.66
N ALA A 135 1.70 3.69 -10.98
CA ALA A 135 1.80 2.44 -11.73
C ALA A 135 3.02 1.60 -11.31
N LYS A 136 4.17 2.25 -11.05
CA LYS A 136 5.34 1.56 -10.50
C LYS A 136 5.10 1.08 -9.08
N GLY A 137 4.45 1.89 -8.23
CA GLY A 137 4.06 1.50 -6.87
C GLY A 137 3.14 0.27 -6.84
N GLU A 138 2.16 0.20 -7.76
CA GLU A 138 1.28 -0.96 -7.93
C GLU A 138 2.06 -2.20 -8.38
N SER A 139 2.96 -2.06 -9.37
CA SER A 139 3.73 -3.19 -9.92
C SER A 139 4.69 -3.84 -8.93
N VAL A 140 5.13 -3.10 -7.90
CA VAL A 140 6.05 -3.59 -6.86
C VAL A 140 5.40 -3.67 -5.47
N ASN A 141 4.10 -3.51 -5.39
CA ASN A 141 3.32 -3.49 -4.15
C ASN A 141 3.94 -2.59 -3.05
N SER A 142 4.29 -1.34 -3.41
CA SER A 142 4.81 -0.34 -2.47
C SER A 142 3.72 0.67 -2.08
N GLY A 143 3.25 0.61 -0.83
CA GLY A 143 2.25 1.54 -0.29
C GLY A 143 2.71 2.99 -0.35
N ALA A 144 3.99 3.24 -0.03
CA ALA A 144 4.57 4.58 -0.06
C ALA A 144 4.62 5.19 -1.47
N LEU A 145 5.02 4.41 -2.50
CA LEU A 145 4.97 4.89 -3.89
C LEU A 145 3.53 5.09 -4.39
N LYS A 146 2.60 4.21 -4.01
CA LYS A 146 1.18 4.38 -4.35
C LYS A 146 0.65 5.70 -3.78
N ALA A 147 0.96 5.98 -2.50
CA ALA A 147 0.55 7.22 -1.84
C ALA A 147 1.20 8.45 -2.49
N SER A 148 2.53 8.46 -2.73
CA SER A 148 3.21 9.57 -3.41
C SER A 148 2.70 9.79 -4.84
N GLY A 149 2.36 8.72 -5.57
CA GLY A 149 1.77 8.83 -6.90
C GLY A 149 0.34 9.39 -6.88
N ALA A 150 -0.45 9.02 -5.87
CA ALA A 150 -1.79 9.58 -5.65
C ALA A 150 -1.71 11.07 -5.28
N ASP A 151 -0.78 11.46 -4.42
CA ASP A 151 -0.51 12.83 -4.03
C ASP A 151 -0.22 13.72 -5.25
N ALA A 152 0.73 13.32 -6.10
CA ALA A 152 1.02 14.03 -7.35
C ALA A 152 -0.20 14.14 -8.29
N MET A 153 -1.10 13.14 -8.30
CA MET A 153 -2.35 13.21 -9.07
C MET A 153 -3.35 14.17 -8.45
N PHE A 154 -3.47 14.20 -7.12
CA PHE A 154 -4.35 15.17 -6.43
C PHE A 154 -3.87 16.60 -6.64
N ASP A 155 -2.58 16.87 -6.58
CA ASP A 155 -2.01 18.16 -6.91
C ASP A 155 -2.33 18.59 -8.35
N ALA A 156 -2.25 17.65 -9.30
CA ALA A 156 -2.62 17.93 -10.68
C ALA A 156 -4.11 18.28 -10.82
N VAL A 157 -4.99 17.57 -10.10
CA VAL A 157 -6.45 17.84 -10.11
C VAL A 157 -6.75 19.20 -9.47
N LEU A 158 -6.12 19.52 -8.33
CA LEU A 158 -6.25 20.83 -7.69
C LEU A 158 -5.77 21.95 -8.63
N SER A 159 -4.59 21.81 -9.21
CA SER A 159 -4.06 22.81 -10.15
C SER A 159 -4.91 22.95 -11.41
N ALA A 160 -5.48 21.85 -11.94
CA ALA A 160 -6.41 21.89 -13.07
C ALA A 160 -7.72 22.60 -12.71
N SER A 161 -8.21 22.42 -11.49
CA SER A 161 -9.40 23.13 -11.02
C SER A 161 -9.18 24.63 -10.88
N VAL A 162 -7.98 25.02 -10.39
CA VAL A 162 -7.57 26.44 -10.33
C VAL A 162 -7.48 27.02 -11.72
N LEU A 163 -6.86 26.33 -12.68
CA LEU A 163 -6.77 26.78 -14.08
C LEU A 163 -8.15 26.92 -14.72
N ALA A 164 -9.04 25.93 -14.56
CA ALA A 164 -10.40 25.98 -15.06
C ALA A 164 -11.21 27.15 -14.44
N SER A 165 -11.07 27.33 -13.12
CA SER A 165 -11.71 28.45 -12.39
C SER A 165 -11.17 29.81 -12.83
N ALA A 166 -9.87 29.91 -13.12
CA ALA A 166 -9.26 31.14 -13.64
C ALA A 166 -9.80 31.50 -15.03
N LEU A 167 -9.88 30.54 -15.94
CA LEU A 167 -10.45 30.72 -17.26
C LEU A 167 -11.95 31.14 -17.20
N PHE A 168 -12.70 30.51 -16.28
CA PHE A 168 -14.11 30.85 -16.05
C PHE A 168 -14.25 32.27 -15.48
N PHE A 169 -13.37 32.66 -14.53
CA PHE A 169 -13.34 34.00 -13.96
C PHE A 169 -13.05 35.07 -15.03
N ILE A 170 -12.08 34.82 -15.92
CA ILE A 170 -11.76 35.75 -17.02
C ILE A 170 -12.96 35.93 -17.96
N ALA A 171 -13.77 34.88 -18.17
CA ALA A 171 -14.93 34.93 -19.07
C ALA A 171 -16.19 35.53 -18.41
N THR A 172 -16.38 35.33 -17.08
CA THR A 172 -17.67 35.65 -16.41
C THR A 172 -17.54 36.63 -15.25
N GLY A 173 -16.34 36.88 -14.75
CA GLY A 173 -16.11 37.69 -13.54
C GLY A 173 -16.43 36.95 -12.22
N ILE A 174 -16.87 35.68 -12.27
CA ILE A 174 -17.26 34.89 -11.09
C ILE A 174 -16.12 33.93 -10.71
N SER A 175 -15.61 34.04 -9.48
CA SER A 175 -14.59 33.12 -8.96
C SER A 175 -15.23 31.87 -8.35
N LEU A 176 -14.93 30.71 -8.90
CA LEU A 176 -15.36 29.40 -8.42
C LEU A 176 -14.24 28.63 -7.71
N GLU A 177 -13.01 29.14 -7.74
CA GLU A 177 -11.80 28.46 -7.24
C GLU A 177 -11.97 27.89 -5.83
N ALA A 178 -12.46 28.71 -4.89
CA ALA A 178 -12.60 28.31 -3.50
C ALA A 178 -13.63 27.18 -3.28
N TYR A 179 -14.73 27.21 -4.01
CA TYR A 179 -15.78 26.18 -3.90
C TYR A 179 -15.33 24.85 -4.49
N VAL A 180 -14.71 24.88 -5.67
CA VAL A 180 -14.19 23.66 -6.32
C VAL A 180 -13.02 23.08 -5.51
N GLY A 181 -12.13 23.94 -4.99
CA GLY A 181 -11.04 23.54 -4.09
C GLY A 181 -11.55 22.85 -2.83
N ALA A 182 -12.62 23.37 -2.21
CA ALA A 182 -13.24 22.75 -1.03
C ALA A 182 -13.80 21.35 -1.34
N VAL A 183 -14.46 21.14 -2.47
CA VAL A 183 -14.97 19.83 -2.86
C VAL A 183 -13.82 18.85 -3.11
N ILE A 184 -12.78 19.27 -3.85
CA ILE A 184 -11.63 18.41 -4.14
C ILE A 184 -10.87 18.05 -2.86
N SER A 185 -10.69 19.00 -1.94
CA SER A 185 -10.01 18.74 -0.67
C SER A 185 -10.71 17.67 0.17
N LEU A 186 -12.06 17.60 0.15
CA LEU A 186 -12.80 16.52 0.81
C LEU A 186 -12.51 15.14 0.20
N VAL A 187 -12.34 15.09 -1.13
CA VAL A 187 -11.96 13.85 -1.84
C VAL A 187 -10.54 13.43 -1.43
N ILE A 188 -9.60 14.39 -1.32
CA ILE A 188 -8.22 14.11 -0.90
C ILE A 188 -8.19 13.63 0.56
N ILE A 189 -8.94 14.25 1.46
CA ILE A 189 -9.06 13.82 2.87
C ILE A 189 -9.58 12.39 2.93
N LYS A 190 -10.65 12.07 2.20
CA LYS A 190 -11.20 10.71 2.14
C LYS A 190 -10.15 9.71 1.64
N ALA A 191 -9.41 10.05 0.59
CA ALA A 191 -8.35 9.20 0.05
C ALA A 191 -7.19 9.01 1.04
N GLY A 192 -6.75 10.08 1.72
CA GLY A 192 -5.71 10.03 2.75
C GLY A 192 -6.11 9.14 3.93
N ILE A 193 -7.35 9.26 4.42
CA ILE A 193 -7.90 8.37 5.46
C ILE A 193 -7.92 6.92 4.95
N GLY A 194 -8.37 6.67 3.72
CA GLY A 194 -8.36 5.34 3.12
C GLY A 194 -6.97 4.72 3.10
N MET A 195 -5.96 5.46 2.63
CA MET A 195 -4.56 5.00 2.60
C MET A 195 -4.01 4.69 4.00
N ILE A 196 -4.37 5.50 5.02
CA ILE A 196 -4.00 5.23 6.42
C ILE A 196 -4.64 3.93 6.90
N VAL A 197 -5.95 3.78 6.69
CA VAL A 197 -6.69 2.58 7.12
C VAL A 197 -6.16 1.32 6.43
N ASP A 198 -5.88 1.38 5.13
CA ASP A 198 -5.29 0.25 4.38
C ASP A 198 -3.92 -0.14 4.94
N THR A 199 -3.07 0.85 5.19
CA THR A 199 -1.73 0.62 5.77
C THR A 199 -1.81 0.07 7.21
N LEU A 200 -2.75 0.56 8.02
CA LEU A 200 -2.98 0.01 9.36
C LEU A 200 -3.48 -1.43 9.30
N ASN A 201 -4.37 -1.75 8.37
CA ASN A 201 -4.84 -3.12 8.14
C ASN A 201 -3.68 -4.05 7.75
N ASP A 202 -2.73 -3.57 6.92
CA ASP A 202 -1.52 -4.34 6.58
C ASP A 202 -0.62 -4.58 7.81
N ILE A 203 -0.47 -3.57 8.69
CA ILE A 203 0.28 -3.70 9.96
C ILE A 203 -0.41 -4.67 10.93
N LEU A 204 -1.74 -4.61 11.02
CA LEU A 204 -2.56 -5.46 11.90
C LEU A 204 -2.69 -6.89 11.39
N GLY A 205 -2.22 -7.18 10.17
CA GLY A 205 -2.26 -8.52 9.60
C GLY A 205 -3.62 -8.85 8.98
N LYS A 206 -4.15 -7.95 8.16
CA LYS A 206 -5.33 -8.25 7.34
C LYS A 206 -5.13 -9.59 6.63
N ARG A 207 -6.17 -10.43 6.66
CA ARG A 207 -6.16 -11.74 6.02
C ARG A 207 -5.69 -11.60 4.57
N GLU A 208 -4.65 -12.34 4.21
CA GLU A 208 -4.17 -12.45 2.83
C GLU A 208 -5.29 -12.93 1.90
N ASN A 209 -5.13 -12.69 0.61
CA ASN A 209 -6.07 -13.12 -0.42
C ASN A 209 -6.39 -14.61 -0.26
N SER A 210 -7.66 -14.97 -0.35
CA SER A 210 -8.11 -16.37 -0.30
C SER A 210 -7.35 -17.25 -1.31
N GLU A 211 -6.94 -16.70 -2.45
CA GLU A 211 -6.17 -17.40 -3.48
C GLU A 211 -4.85 -17.98 -2.96
N VAL A 212 -4.09 -17.23 -2.15
CA VAL A 212 -2.81 -17.70 -1.58
C VAL A 212 -3.06 -18.79 -0.54
N THR A 213 -4.06 -18.62 0.33
CA THR A 213 -4.41 -19.63 1.33
C THR A 213 -4.93 -20.90 0.71
N ASP A 214 -5.76 -20.78 -0.34
CA ASP A 214 -6.31 -21.93 -1.08
C ASP A 214 -5.22 -22.67 -1.84
N GLN A 215 -4.26 -21.94 -2.44
CA GLN A 215 -3.11 -22.54 -3.11
C GLN A 215 -2.21 -23.29 -2.13
N ILE A 216 -1.90 -22.70 -0.94
CA ILE A 216 -1.12 -23.40 0.08
C ILE A 216 -1.84 -24.65 0.54
N THR A 217 -3.13 -24.57 0.86
CA THR A 217 -3.94 -25.72 1.29
C THR A 217 -3.93 -26.82 0.23
N LYS A 218 -4.08 -26.47 -1.05
CA LYS A 218 -4.02 -27.41 -2.17
C LYS A 218 -2.67 -28.12 -2.23
N ILE A 219 -1.56 -27.38 -2.18
CA ILE A 219 -0.19 -27.94 -2.20
C ILE A 219 0.00 -28.93 -1.07
N LEU A 220 -0.47 -28.62 0.14
CA LEU A 220 -0.35 -29.46 1.32
C LEU A 220 -1.18 -30.75 1.20
N CYS A 221 -2.42 -30.63 0.71
CA CYS A 221 -3.32 -31.77 0.53
C CYS A 221 -2.97 -32.67 -0.68
N GLU A 222 -2.08 -32.24 -1.57
CA GLU A 222 -1.55 -33.08 -2.66
C GLU A 222 -0.52 -34.12 -2.16
N GLU A 223 0.03 -33.98 -0.94
CA GLU A 223 0.93 -34.97 -0.36
C GLU A 223 0.16 -36.25 0.06
N PRO A 224 0.57 -37.45 -0.39
CA PRO A 224 -0.23 -38.68 -0.27
C PRO A 224 -0.59 -39.09 1.17
N LYS A 225 0.20 -38.68 2.16
CA LYS A 225 -0.01 -39.00 3.58
C LYS A 225 -0.73 -37.90 4.36
N VAL A 226 -1.04 -36.77 3.71
CA VAL A 226 -1.77 -35.65 4.33
C VAL A 226 -3.26 -35.86 4.11
N HIS A 227 -4.00 -36.05 5.19
CA HIS A 227 -5.44 -36.22 5.16
C HIS A 227 -6.21 -34.88 5.12
N GLY A 228 -5.60 -33.82 5.70
CA GLY A 228 -6.10 -32.48 5.69
C GLY A 228 -5.08 -31.48 6.20
N ALA A 229 -5.30 -30.20 5.87
CA ALA A 229 -4.52 -29.08 6.37
C ALA A 229 -5.48 -28.11 7.10
N TYR A 230 -5.18 -27.80 8.36
CA TYR A 230 -6.04 -27.05 9.27
C TYR A 230 -5.29 -25.90 9.91
N ASP A 231 -6.02 -24.92 10.46
CA ASP A 231 -5.48 -23.78 11.19
C ASP A 231 -4.40 -23.02 10.40
N LEU A 232 -4.58 -22.93 9.07
CA LEU A 232 -3.66 -22.16 8.25
C LEU A 232 -3.79 -20.67 8.56
N VAL A 233 -2.72 -20.12 9.15
CA VAL A 233 -2.59 -18.69 9.42
C VAL A 233 -1.43 -18.14 8.63
N VAL A 234 -1.67 -17.09 7.85
CA VAL A 234 -0.64 -16.38 7.11
C VAL A 234 -0.36 -15.05 7.80
N TYR A 235 0.90 -14.81 8.13
CA TYR A 235 1.40 -13.61 8.80
C TYR A 235 2.18 -12.75 7.80
N ASN A 236 1.78 -11.48 7.68
CA ASN A 236 2.46 -10.51 6.85
C ASN A 236 3.59 -9.83 7.64
N PHE A 237 4.83 -9.95 7.17
CA PHE A 237 6.02 -9.30 7.77
C PHE A 237 6.65 -8.26 6.84
N GLY A 238 5.89 -7.74 5.91
CA GLY A 238 6.31 -6.76 4.92
C GLY A 238 5.87 -7.18 3.52
N PRO A 239 5.88 -6.27 2.54
CA PRO A 239 5.34 -6.51 1.20
C PRO A 239 5.98 -7.66 0.43
N SER A 240 7.12 -8.16 0.91
CA SER A 240 7.88 -9.23 0.23
C SER A 240 8.09 -10.47 1.11
N LYS A 241 7.52 -10.52 2.32
CA LYS A 241 7.79 -11.61 3.26
C LYS A 241 6.55 -12.02 4.01
N ASN A 242 5.97 -13.14 3.57
CA ASN A 242 4.86 -13.79 4.23
C ASN A 242 5.35 -15.06 4.93
N LEU A 243 4.88 -15.26 6.17
CA LEU A 243 5.09 -16.47 6.95
C LEU A 243 3.75 -17.16 7.11
N ALA A 244 3.76 -18.48 7.24
CA ALA A 244 2.54 -19.22 7.58
C ALA A 244 2.81 -20.29 8.62
N SER A 245 1.77 -20.62 9.38
CA SER A 245 1.72 -21.81 10.21
C SER A 245 0.50 -22.64 9.84
N VAL A 246 0.60 -23.96 9.97
CA VAL A 246 -0.46 -24.88 9.59
C VAL A 246 -0.37 -26.16 10.44
N HIS A 247 -1.48 -26.83 10.65
CA HIS A 247 -1.51 -28.19 11.17
C HIS A 247 -1.87 -29.16 10.06
N LEU A 248 -1.07 -30.24 9.92
CA LEU A 248 -1.33 -31.32 8.97
C LEU A 248 -1.93 -32.51 9.70
N GLU A 249 -3.02 -33.06 9.18
CA GLU A 249 -3.61 -34.30 9.69
C GLU A 249 -2.87 -35.48 9.05
N LEU A 250 -2.12 -36.24 9.88
CA LEU A 250 -1.27 -37.34 9.46
C LEU A 250 -1.66 -38.67 10.13
N PRO A 251 -1.39 -39.86 9.51
CA PRO A 251 -1.63 -41.15 10.14
C PRO A 251 -0.83 -41.32 11.44
N ASP A 252 -1.46 -41.88 12.49
CA ASP A 252 -0.82 -42.20 13.77
C ASP A 252 0.29 -43.26 13.67
N THR A 253 0.39 -43.95 12.55
CA THR A 253 1.43 -44.92 12.22
C THR A 253 2.71 -44.31 11.68
N MET A 254 2.76 -43.02 11.40
CA MET A 254 3.96 -42.37 10.90
C MET A 254 5.04 -42.23 12.00
N THR A 255 6.25 -42.56 11.64
CA THR A 255 7.42 -42.32 12.51
C THR A 255 7.80 -40.83 12.46
N VAL A 256 8.45 -40.34 13.54
CA VAL A 256 8.97 -38.95 13.59
C VAL A 256 9.88 -38.64 12.40
N LYS A 257 10.70 -39.64 11.95
CA LYS A 257 11.55 -39.49 10.77
C LYS A 257 10.75 -39.23 9.49
N GLU A 258 9.63 -39.92 9.31
CA GLU A 258 8.75 -39.71 8.12
C GLU A 258 8.05 -38.38 8.18
N VAL A 259 7.61 -37.97 9.39
CA VAL A 259 7.00 -36.64 9.60
C VAL A 259 8.00 -35.52 9.28
N ASP A 260 9.25 -35.59 9.80
CA ASP A 260 10.30 -34.59 9.50
C ASP A 260 10.58 -34.51 7.99
N ALA A 261 10.68 -35.67 7.32
CA ALA A 261 10.92 -35.68 5.88
C ALA A 261 9.74 -35.11 5.06
N LEU A 262 8.50 -35.31 5.51
CA LEU A 262 7.30 -34.76 4.87
C LEU A 262 7.24 -33.25 5.10
N THR A 263 7.42 -32.77 6.34
CA THR A 263 7.36 -31.34 6.66
C THR A 263 8.39 -30.55 5.87
N ARG A 264 9.64 -31.02 5.77
CA ARG A 264 10.67 -30.35 4.94
C ARG A 264 10.31 -30.29 3.46
N ARG A 265 9.66 -31.33 2.92
CA ARG A 265 9.21 -31.30 1.51
C ARG A 265 8.12 -30.28 1.28
N VAL A 266 7.09 -30.25 2.15
CA VAL A 266 5.98 -29.30 2.00
C VAL A 266 6.44 -27.86 2.22
N GLU A 267 7.32 -27.60 3.21
CA GLU A 267 7.95 -26.30 3.42
C GLU A 267 8.67 -25.79 2.17
N SER A 268 9.52 -26.65 1.58
CA SER A 268 10.27 -26.31 0.37
C SER A 268 9.34 -26.08 -0.84
N ARG A 269 8.29 -26.89 -0.98
CA ARG A 269 7.34 -26.81 -2.07
C ARG A 269 6.46 -25.54 -1.96
N VAL A 270 5.90 -25.26 -0.79
CA VAL A 270 5.11 -24.04 -0.52
C VAL A 270 5.96 -22.81 -0.79
N MET A 271 7.20 -22.76 -0.27
CA MET A 271 8.09 -21.63 -0.51
C MET A 271 8.40 -21.43 -2.00
N LYS A 272 8.60 -22.50 -2.75
CA LYS A 272 8.91 -22.44 -4.19
C LYS A 272 7.72 -21.98 -5.03
N GLU A 273 6.50 -22.43 -4.70
CA GLU A 273 5.31 -22.21 -5.51
C GLU A 273 4.55 -20.93 -5.12
N THR A 274 4.59 -20.54 -3.83
CA THR A 274 3.82 -19.38 -3.32
C THR A 274 4.67 -18.22 -2.80
N GLY A 275 5.97 -18.45 -2.57
CA GLY A 275 6.85 -17.47 -1.91
C GLY A 275 6.58 -17.30 -0.41
N VAL A 276 5.71 -18.12 0.20
CA VAL A 276 5.37 -18.08 1.63
C VAL A 276 6.24 -19.07 2.38
N LEU A 277 6.88 -18.61 3.47
CA LEU A 277 7.69 -19.47 4.35
C LEU A 277 6.79 -20.11 5.41
N LEU A 278 6.69 -21.43 5.44
CA LEU A 278 6.07 -22.14 6.55
C LEU A 278 7.00 -22.05 7.78
N ALA A 279 6.57 -21.27 8.78
CA ALA A 279 7.33 -21.05 10.02
C ALA A 279 7.06 -22.14 11.08
N GLY A 280 5.99 -22.89 10.93
CA GLY A 280 5.64 -24.00 11.79
C GLY A 280 4.62 -24.92 11.11
N VAL A 281 4.93 -26.21 11.14
CA VAL A 281 4.01 -27.26 10.71
C VAL A 281 3.70 -28.13 11.93
N GLY A 282 2.51 -27.93 12.50
CA GLY A 282 1.99 -28.77 13.57
C GLY A 282 1.41 -30.07 12.99
N VAL A 283 1.17 -31.04 13.86
CA VAL A 283 0.63 -32.35 13.45
C VAL A 283 -0.60 -32.70 14.29
N TYR A 284 -1.69 -32.98 13.61
CA TYR A 284 -2.83 -33.70 14.17
C TYR A 284 -2.73 -35.15 13.72
N SER A 285 -2.80 -36.08 14.65
CA SER A 285 -2.81 -37.51 14.30
C SER A 285 -4.23 -38.01 14.14
N TYR A 286 -4.51 -38.72 13.06
CA TYR A 286 -5.76 -39.46 12.94
C TYR A 286 -5.55 -40.94 13.19
N ASN A 287 -6.49 -41.54 13.92
CA ASN A 287 -6.45 -42.95 14.27
C ASN A 287 -6.73 -43.84 13.04
N THR A 288 -5.77 -44.73 12.77
CA THR A 288 -5.87 -45.70 11.68
C THR A 288 -6.34 -47.09 12.14
N HIS A 289 -6.40 -47.34 13.46
CA HIS A 289 -6.64 -48.69 14.03
C HIS A 289 -8.05 -48.86 14.61
N ASP A 290 -8.78 -47.80 14.94
CA ASP A 290 -10.11 -47.87 15.55
C ASP A 290 -11.21 -47.39 14.60
N ASP A 291 -11.91 -48.36 13.99
CA ASP A 291 -13.03 -48.09 13.10
C ASP A 291 -14.20 -47.38 13.79
N LYS A 292 -14.36 -47.53 15.12
CA LYS A 292 -15.40 -46.85 15.87
C LYS A 292 -15.08 -45.36 16.02
N ALA A 293 -13.82 -45.02 16.33
CA ALA A 293 -13.37 -43.63 16.38
C ALA A 293 -13.53 -42.95 15.02
N LYS A 294 -13.18 -43.63 13.93
CA LYS A 294 -13.37 -43.15 12.56
C LYS A 294 -14.84 -42.84 12.25
N ARG A 295 -15.78 -43.75 12.58
CA ARG A 295 -17.22 -43.54 12.34
C ARG A 295 -17.76 -42.34 13.16
N ILE A 296 -17.35 -42.20 14.42
CA ILE A 296 -17.75 -41.08 15.27
C ILE A 296 -17.24 -39.75 14.67
N ARG A 297 -15.99 -39.68 14.27
CA ARG A 297 -15.40 -38.50 13.63
C ARG A 297 -16.16 -38.12 12.35
N ASP A 298 -16.42 -39.10 11.47
CA ASP A 298 -17.11 -38.85 10.20
C ASP A 298 -18.57 -38.40 10.41
N ASP A 299 -19.26 -38.90 11.46
CA ASP A 299 -20.59 -38.45 11.85
C ASP A 299 -20.57 -37.01 12.39
N ILE A 300 -19.59 -36.67 13.25
CA ILE A 300 -19.39 -35.33 13.76
C ILE A 300 -19.09 -34.34 12.61
N ARG A 301 -18.18 -34.69 11.70
CA ARG A 301 -17.87 -33.85 10.53
C ARG A 301 -19.11 -33.59 9.66
N LYS A 302 -19.94 -34.62 9.39
CA LYS A 302 -21.21 -34.46 8.66
C LYS A 302 -22.17 -33.51 9.36
N ARG A 303 -22.31 -33.63 10.68
CA ARG A 303 -23.18 -32.74 11.46
C ARG A 303 -22.67 -31.30 11.44
N LEU A 304 -21.36 -31.11 11.64
CA LEU A 304 -20.73 -29.78 11.66
C LEU A 304 -20.78 -29.11 10.27
N ALA A 305 -20.66 -29.85 9.18
CA ALA A 305 -20.79 -29.33 7.82
C ALA A 305 -22.18 -28.73 7.50
N ALA A 306 -23.22 -29.10 8.28
CA ALA A 306 -24.55 -28.49 8.20
C ALA A 306 -24.66 -27.11 8.85
N HIS A 307 -23.63 -26.68 9.61
CA HIS A 307 -23.63 -25.41 10.32
C HIS A 307 -22.70 -24.38 9.66
N PRO A 308 -23.24 -23.29 9.08
CA PRO A 308 -22.45 -22.34 8.30
C PRO A 308 -21.41 -21.54 9.10
N TRP A 309 -21.51 -21.52 10.43
CA TRP A 309 -20.53 -20.87 11.32
C TRP A 309 -19.31 -21.75 11.64
N VAL A 310 -19.33 -23.05 11.30
CA VAL A 310 -18.18 -23.93 11.50
C VAL A 310 -17.26 -23.80 10.30
N VAL A 311 -16.10 -23.17 10.51
CA VAL A 311 -15.12 -22.91 9.44
C VAL A 311 -14.27 -24.16 9.17
N GLN A 312 -13.86 -24.86 10.24
CA GLN A 312 -13.05 -26.09 10.15
C GLN A 312 -13.39 -27.04 11.30
N SER A 313 -13.25 -28.33 11.06
CA SER A 313 -13.32 -29.40 12.07
C SER A 313 -12.28 -30.47 11.78
N HIS A 314 -11.50 -30.87 12.76
CA HIS A 314 -10.49 -31.94 12.71
C HIS A 314 -10.75 -33.01 13.76
#